data_9e67209abba02c07a31fa23cd14d023f
#
_entry.id   9e67209abba02c07a31fa23cd14d023f
#
_cell.length_a   1.000
_cell.length_b   1.000
_cell.length_c   1.000
_cell.angle_alpha   90.00
_cell.angle_beta   90.00
_cell.angle_gamma   90.00
#
_symmetry.space_group_name_H-M   'P 1'
#
loop_
_entity.id
_entity.type
_entity.pdbx_description
1 polymer ?
#
loop_
_entity_poly.entity_id
_entity_poly.type
_entity_poly.pdbx_seq_one_letter_code
_entity_poly.pdbx_strand_id
1 'polypeptide(L)'
;MNTKVKLIGGFLLVAVLAAGAAGGAMWYLAKPVPGHAEGAEAKAPPPPATGKKARKFLTLDKVIVMLRRDAGESDTHYLSADLVISTTEEKEKLTKDHLPLMRSIAVSTLSGLTTAKAQSMTVEQVAQEINKAFDVSYEREQMEKPFSEAMVGKLIIE
;
A
#
# COMPACT_ATOMS: atom_id res chain seq x y z
N MET A 1 -39.20 3.11 56.26
CA MET A 1 -38.30 3.39 55.11
C MET A 1 -36.96 3.82 55.69
N ASN A 2 -35.95 2.97 55.62
CA ASN A 2 -34.73 3.04 56.43
C ASN A 2 -33.84 4.22 56.02
N THR A 3 -33.37 4.98 57.00
CA THR A 3 -32.49 6.17 56.85
C THR A 3 -31.24 5.88 56.02
N LYS A 4 -30.76 4.62 56.01
CA LYS A 4 -29.63 4.17 55.20
C LYS A 4 -29.88 4.19 53.69
N VAL A 5 -31.12 3.95 53.25
CA VAL A 5 -31.50 3.99 51.82
C VAL A 5 -31.54 5.43 51.28
N LYS A 6 -31.92 6.41 52.11
CA LYS A 6 -31.94 7.81 51.76
C LYS A 6 -30.53 8.39 51.61
N LEU A 7 -29.57 7.92 52.41
CA LEU A 7 -28.15 8.33 52.32
C LEU A 7 -27.47 7.80 51.06
N ILE A 8 -27.73 6.56 50.67
CA ILE A 8 -27.15 5.96 49.45
C ILE A 8 -27.73 6.60 48.19
N GLY A 9 -29.04 6.90 48.18
CA GLY A 9 -29.66 7.59 47.03
C GLY A 9 -29.16 9.01 46.84
N GLY A 10 -28.89 9.73 47.94
CA GLY A 10 -28.29 11.09 47.86
C GLY A 10 -26.86 11.13 47.31
N PHE A 11 -26.02 10.16 47.68
CA PHE A 11 -24.67 10.05 47.22
C PHE A 11 -24.59 9.69 45.73
N LEU A 12 -25.48 8.83 45.23
CA LEU A 12 -25.57 8.46 43.81
C LEU A 12 -25.98 9.64 42.93
N LEU A 13 -26.90 10.48 43.40
CA LEU A 13 -27.38 11.65 42.65
C LEU A 13 -26.30 12.75 42.52
N VAL A 14 -25.51 12.95 43.58
CA VAL A 14 -24.37 13.89 43.57
C VAL A 14 -23.25 13.41 42.64
N ALA A 15 -22.98 12.10 42.61
CA ALA A 15 -21.96 11.53 41.72
C ALA A 15 -22.31 11.68 40.25
N VAL A 16 -23.58 11.52 39.87
CA VAL A 16 -24.04 11.68 38.47
C VAL A 16 -23.96 13.16 38.03
N LEU A 17 -24.27 14.10 38.91
CA LEU A 17 -24.16 15.53 38.58
C LEU A 17 -22.71 16.00 38.44
N ALA A 18 -21.79 15.45 39.24
CA ALA A 18 -20.36 15.76 39.15
C ALA A 18 -19.72 15.25 37.86
N ALA A 19 -20.12 14.05 37.40
CA ALA A 19 -19.63 13.46 36.16
C ALA A 19 -20.14 14.21 34.89
N GLY A 20 -21.38 14.72 34.95
CA GLY A 20 -21.95 15.49 33.85
C GLY A 20 -21.31 16.87 33.65
N ALA A 21 -20.91 17.54 34.74
CA ALA A 21 -20.27 18.86 34.65
C ALA A 21 -18.82 18.78 34.10
N ALA A 22 -18.08 17.74 34.45
CA ALA A 22 -16.70 17.58 33.97
C ALA A 22 -16.64 17.19 32.49
N GLY A 23 -17.58 16.37 31.99
CA GLY A 23 -17.64 15.96 30.58
C GLY A 23 -18.06 17.10 29.64
N GLY A 24 -19.01 17.96 30.08
CA GLY A 24 -19.49 19.07 29.28
C GLY A 24 -18.48 20.22 29.12
N ALA A 25 -17.67 20.48 30.14
CA ALA A 25 -16.64 21.53 30.09
C ALA A 25 -15.48 21.16 29.15
N MET A 26 -15.09 19.89 29.10
CA MET A 26 -14.04 19.42 28.17
C MET A 26 -14.47 19.52 26.72
N TRP A 27 -15.73 19.25 26.40
CA TRP A 27 -16.23 19.33 25.02
C TRP A 27 -16.37 20.77 24.54
N TYR A 28 -16.70 21.72 25.44
CA TYR A 28 -16.83 23.13 25.08
C TYR A 28 -15.49 23.84 24.85
N LEU A 29 -14.42 23.40 25.55
CA LEU A 29 -13.04 23.90 25.39
C LEU A 29 -12.31 23.31 24.19
N ALA A 30 -12.83 22.24 23.59
CA ALA A 30 -12.24 21.58 22.42
C ALA A 30 -12.75 22.11 21.07
N LYS A 31 -13.50 23.24 21.04
CA LYS A 31 -13.87 23.86 19.76
C LYS A 31 -12.64 24.52 19.13
N PRO A 32 -12.27 24.16 17.87
CA PRO A 32 -11.13 24.79 17.21
C PRO A 32 -11.44 26.27 16.92
N VAL A 33 -10.59 27.16 17.42
CA VAL A 33 -10.59 28.59 17.08
C VAL A 33 -10.00 28.72 15.67
N PRO A 34 -10.67 29.35 14.70
CA PRO A 34 -10.08 29.59 13.39
C PRO A 34 -9.10 30.75 13.45
N GLY A 35 -7.83 30.48 13.24
CA GLY A 35 -6.82 31.52 12.99
C GLY A 35 -5.56 31.42 13.84
N HIS A 36 -4.56 30.76 13.36
CA HIS A 36 -3.16 31.15 13.13
C HIS A 36 -2.34 29.92 12.81
N ALA A 37 -1.84 29.89 11.60
CA ALA A 37 -0.83 28.95 11.18
C ALA A 37 0.50 29.36 11.80
N GLU A 38 1.11 28.45 12.59
CA GLU A 38 2.56 28.27 12.69
C GLU A 38 2.86 27.20 13.75
N GLY A 39 3.61 26.19 13.34
CA GLY A 39 4.06 25.13 14.22
C GLY A 39 3.63 23.73 13.71
N ALA A 40 4.33 23.22 12.69
CA ALA A 40 4.21 21.82 12.27
C ALA A 40 4.77 20.93 13.39
N GLU A 41 3.94 20.55 14.34
CA GLU A 41 4.16 19.38 15.18
C GLU A 41 3.80 18.16 14.34
N ALA A 42 4.82 17.39 13.96
CA ALA A 42 4.69 16.14 13.24
C ALA A 42 3.73 15.21 14.00
N LYS A 43 2.51 15.10 13.48
CA LYS A 43 1.53 14.12 13.94
C LYS A 43 2.16 12.76 13.78
N ALA A 44 2.47 12.11 14.89
CA ALA A 44 2.95 10.72 14.89
C ALA A 44 2.02 9.88 14.00
N PRO A 45 2.56 9.00 13.13
CA PRO A 45 1.73 8.15 12.30
C PRO A 45 0.80 7.31 13.18
N PRO A 46 -0.46 7.08 12.76
CA PRO A 46 -1.38 6.26 13.53
C PRO A 46 -0.75 4.89 13.79
N PRO A 47 -0.96 4.31 15.00
CA PRO A 47 -0.41 2.99 15.31
C PRO A 47 -0.87 1.99 14.25
N PRO A 48 0.01 1.07 13.80
CA PRO A 48 -0.33 0.11 12.77
C PRO A 48 -1.51 -0.74 13.22
N ALA A 49 -2.54 -0.81 12.38
CA ALA A 49 -3.73 -1.62 12.63
C ALA A 49 -3.31 -3.06 12.99
N THR A 50 -3.59 -3.45 14.21
CA THR A 50 -3.35 -4.78 14.80
C THR A 50 -3.93 -5.86 13.87
N GLY A 51 -3.04 -6.67 13.27
CA GLY A 51 -3.41 -7.85 12.49
C GLY A 51 -2.85 -7.96 11.07
N LYS A 52 -2.25 -6.91 10.48
CA LYS A 52 -1.55 -7.05 9.20
C LYS A 52 -0.09 -7.40 9.46
N LYS A 53 0.34 -8.60 9.01
CA LYS A 53 1.76 -8.96 8.98
C LYS A 53 2.56 -7.79 8.38
N ALA A 54 3.69 -7.44 9.01
CA ALA A 54 4.54 -6.35 8.54
C ALA A 54 4.89 -6.57 7.06
N ARG A 55 4.57 -5.60 6.21
CA ARG A 55 4.90 -5.66 4.79
C ARG A 55 6.34 -5.20 4.59
N LYS A 56 7.03 -5.91 3.73
CA LYS A 56 8.36 -5.56 3.22
C LYS A 56 8.27 -5.25 1.73
N PHE A 57 9.13 -4.39 1.26
CA PHE A 57 9.19 -4.01 -0.14
C PHE A 57 10.59 -4.26 -0.68
N LEU A 58 10.68 -4.95 -1.80
CA LEU A 58 11.92 -5.22 -2.52
C LEU A 58 11.83 -4.56 -3.88
N THR A 59 12.93 -3.98 -4.34
CA THR A 59 12.96 -3.33 -5.64
C THR A 59 13.62 -4.23 -6.68
N LEU A 60 13.02 -4.31 -7.84
CA LEU A 60 13.55 -4.93 -9.04
C LEU A 60 13.80 -3.82 -10.05
N ASP A 61 15.00 -3.23 -9.98
CA ASP A 61 15.37 -2.07 -10.79
C ASP A 61 15.73 -2.44 -12.24
N LYS A 62 15.56 -1.46 -13.13
CA LYS A 62 16.10 -1.49 -14.49
C LYS A 62 15.67 -2.72 -15.31
N VAL A 63 14.37 -2.98 -15.34
CA VAL A 63 13.79 -3.89 -16.33
C VAL A 63 13.70 -3.12 -17.64
N ILE A 64 14.67 -3.33 -18.54
CA ILE A 64 14.73 -2.65 -19.83
C ILE A 64 14.44 -3.66 -20.92
N VAL A 65 13.50 -3.35 -21.81
CA VAL A 65 13.09 -4.19 -22.91
C VAL A 65 12.95 -3.37 -24.19
N MET A 66 13.18 -4.00 -25.32
CA MET A 66 12.83 -3.47 -26.61
C MET A 66 11.36 -3.84 -26.91
N LEU A 67 10.55 -2.85 -27.25
CA LEU A 67 9.15 -3.06 -27.63
C LEU A 67 9.05 -3.66 -29.04
N ARG A 68 7.98 -4.38 -29.28
CA ARG A 68 7.67 -4.85 -30.63
C ARG A 68 7.21 -3.67 -31.48
N ARG A 69 7.73 -3.61 -32.70
CA ARG A 69 7.30 -2.58 -33.67
C ARG A 69 5.88 -2.83 -34.11
N ASP A 70 5.14 -1.77 -34.30
CA ASP A 70 3.84 -1.81 -34.94
C ASP A 70 4.00 -1.90 -36.49
N ALA A 71 2.94 -2.28 -37.19
CA ALA A 71 2.98 -2.43 -38.63
C ALA A 71 3.27 -1.08 -39.30
N GLY A 72 4.38 -1.01 -40.06
CA GLY A 72 4.81 0.21 -40.77
C GLY A 72 5.73 1.12 -39.95
N GLU A 73 6.09 0.76 -38.74
CA GLU A 73 7.04 1.50 -37.89
C GLU A 73 8.48 1.04 -38.17
N SER A 74 9.36 2.01 -38.43
CA SER A 74 10.79 1.75 -38.65
C SER A 74 11.63 1.89 -37.38
N ASP A 75 11.17 2.70 -36.44
CA ASP A 75 11.92 3.07 -35.25
C ASP A 75 11.85 1.98 -34.20
N THR A 76 12.86 1.93 -33.35
CA THR A 76 12.94 0.98 -32.24
C THR A 76 12.70 1.72 -30.93
N HIS A 77 11.72 1.27 -30.18
CA HIS A 77 11.37 1.85 -28.90
C HIS A 77 11.74 0.94 -27.74
N TYR A 78 12.13 1.55 -26.64
CA TYR A 78 12.50 0.85 -25.42
C TYR A 78 11.56 1.24 -24.29
N LEU A 79 11.25 0.26 -23.45
CA LEU A 79 10.53 0.46 -22.20
C LEU A 79 11.48 0.15 -21.05
N SER A 80 11.59 1.07 -20.10
CA SER A 80 12.32 0.91 -18.84
C SER A 80 11.33 0.97 -17.68
N ALA A 81 11.34 -0.05 -16.84
CA ALA A 81 10.49 -0.12 -15.65
C ALA A 81 11.29 -0.51 -14.41
N ASP A 82 10.96 0.11 -13.27
CA ASP A 82 11.37 -0.34 -11.95
C ASP A 82 10.14 -0.89 -11.23
N LEU A 83 10.26 -2.09 -10.66
CA LEU A 83 9.16 -2.76 -9.97
C LEU A 83 9.42 -2.79 -8.47
N VAL A 84 8.35 -2.58 -7.70
CA VAL A 84 8.34 -2.70 -6.24
C VAL A 84 7.51 -3.92 -5.85
N ILE A 85 8.16 -4.90 -5.24
CA ILE A 85 7.58 -6.19 -4.89
C ILE A 85 7.18 -6.17 -3.42
N SER A 86 5.89 -6.34 -3.13
CA SER A 86 5.33 -6.41 -1.79
C SER A 86 5.36 -7.85 -1.25
N THR A 87 6.03 -8.06 -0.13
CA THR A 87 6.14 -9.37 0.53
C THR A 87 5.95 -9.24 2.04
N THR A 88 6.05 -10.34 2.77
CA THR A 88 6.07 -10.37 4.24
C THR A 88 7.49 -10.55 4.73
N GLU A 89 7.76 -10.19 6.00
CA GLU A 89 9.06 -10.38 6.63
C GLU A 89 9.49 -11.86 6.58
N GLU A 90 8.56 -12.79 6.79
CA GLU A 90 8.83 -14.25 6.75
C GLU A 90 9.27 -14.73 5.37
N LYS A 91 8.75 -14.11 4.30
CA LYS A 91 9.02 -14.49 2.90
C LYS A 91 10.04 -13.59 2.20
N GLU A 92 10.60 -12.59 2.89
CA GLU A 92 11.54 -11.63 2.31
C GLU A 92 12.74 -12.32 1.66
N LYS A 93 13.37 -13.26 2.36
CA LYS A 93 14.52 -14.00 1.84
C LYS A 93 14.18 -14.79 0.58
N LEU A 94 13.09 -15.55 0.62
CA LEU A 94 12.63 -16.33 -0.53
C LEU A 94 12.26 -15.43 -1.71
N THR A 95 11.63 -14.28 -1.46
CA THR A 95 11.34 -13.30 -2.50
C THR A 95 12.62 -12.75 -3.12
N LYS A 96 13.67 -12.48 -2.33
CA LYS A 96 14.99 -12.05 -2.83
C LYS A 96 15.62 -13.11 -3.73
N ASP A 97 15.56 -14.37 -3.33
CA ASP A 97 16.10 -15.49 -4.11
C ASP A 97 15.36 -15.67 -5.46
N HIS A 98 14.09 -15.25 -5.53
CA HIS A 98 13.27 -15.31 -6.74
C HIS A 98 13.37 -14.05 -7.64
N LEU A 99 14.07 -12.99 -7.25
CA LEU A 99 14.19 -11.77 -8.07
C LEU A 99 14.72 -12.02 -9.50
N PRO A 100 15.70 -12.92 -9.72
CA PRO A 100 16.15 -13.25 -11.09
C PRO A 100 15.04 -13.86 -11.96
N LEU A 101 14.25 -14.77 -11.40
CA LEU A 101 13.07 -15.35 -12.08
C LEU A 101 12.04 -14.30 -12.40
N MET A 102 11.71 -13.44 -11.42
CA MET A 102 10.76 -12.37 -11.60
C MET A 102 11.20 -11.37 -12.68
N ARG A 103 12.51 -11.06 -12.74
CA ARG A 103 13.08 -10.25 -13.82
C ARG A 103 12.86 -10.88 -15.18
N SER A 104 13.13 -12.18 -15.32
CA SER A 104 12.93 -12.91 -16.58
C SER A 104 11.46 -12.88 -17.03
N ILE A 105 10.53 -13.09 -16.12
CA ILE A 105 9.08 -13.03 -16.41
C ILE A 105 8.68 -11.61 -16.83
N ALA A 106 9.12 -10.57 -16.08
CA ALA A 106 8.82 -9.19 -16.41
C ALA A 106 9.37 -8.78 -17.78
N VAL A 107 10.63 -9.16 -18.08
CA VAL A 107 11.24 -8.93 -19.41
C VAL A 107 10.42 -9.59 -20.50
N SER A 108 10.06 -10.88 -20.34
CA SER A 108 9.26 -11.63 -21.31
C SER A 108 7.89 -10.97 -21.54
N THR A 109 7.23 -10.55 -20.49
CA THR A 109 5.90 -9.91 -20.54
C THR A 109 5.96 -8.56 -21.25
N LEU A 110 6.88 -7.69 -20.83
CA LEU A 110 6.98 -6.34 -21.37
C LEU A 110 7.51 -6.31 -22.81
N SER A 111 8.44 -7.20 -23.17
CA SER A 111 8.94 -7.30 -24.55
C SER A 111 7.88 -7.84 -25.53
N GLY A 112 6.81 -8.42 -25.04
CA GLY A 112 5.64 -8.82 -25.84
C GLY A 112 4.73 -7.68 -26.26
N LEU A 113 4.85 -6.50 -25.64
CA LEU A 113 4.03 -5.34 -25.95
C LEU A 113 4.51 -4.65 -27.22
N THR A 114 3.57 -4.14 -28.03
CA THR A 114 3.91 -3.21 -29.14
C THR A 114 4.04 -1.79 -28.60
N THR A 115 4.70 -0.91 -29.35
CA THR A 115 4.85 0.51 -29.00
C THR A 115 3.50 1.16 -28.74
N ALA A 116 2.54 1.04 -29.66
CA ALA A 116 1.21 1.61 -29.52
C ALA A 116 0.47 1.06 -28.29
N LYS A 117 0.59 -0.24 -28.02
CA LYS A 117 -0.02 -0.84 -26.85
C LYS A 117 0.58 -0.30 -25.56
N ALA A 118 1.91 -0.26 -25.45
CA ALA A 118 2.61 0.24 -24.27
C ALA A 118 2.26 1.70 -23.97
N GLN A 119 2.21 2.56 -25.00
CA GLN A 119 1.85 3.98 -24.86
C GLN A 119 0.38 4.21 -24.47
N SER A 120 -0.52 3.27 -24.78
CA SER A 120 -1.93 3.37 -24.43
C SER A 120 -2.27 2.86 -23.04
N MET A 121 -1.34 2.17 -22.38
CA MET A 121 -1.55 1.57 -21.05
C MET A 121 -1.27 2.57 -19.93
N THR A 122 -2.07 2.52 -18.87
CA THR A 122 -1.73 3.19 -17.61
C THR A 122 -0.70 2.36 -16.84
N VAL A 123 -0.03 2.99 -15.87
CA VAL A 123 0.93 2.32 -14.97
C VAL A 123 0.29 1.13 -14.26
N GLU A 124 -0.98 1.27 -13.83
CA GLU A 124 -1.76 0.23 -13.17
C GLU A 124 -2.05 -0.95 -14.12
N GLN A 125 -2.34 -0.67 -15.39
CA GLN A 125 -2.56 -1.73 -16.39
C GLN A 125 -1.27 -2.50 -16.67
N VAL A 126 -0.12 -1.82 -16.73
CA VAL A 126 1.19 -2.49 -16.86
C VAL A 126 1.47 -3.36 -15.63
N ALA A 127 1.18 -2.87 -14.41
CA ALA A 127 1.32 -3.64 -13.18
C ALA A 127 0.42 -4.89 -13.19
N GLN A 128 -0.83 -4.78 -13.65
CA GLN A 128 -1.76 -5.89 -13.77
C GLN A 128 -1.27 -6.98 -14.73
N GLU A 129 -0.76 -6.59 -15.92
CA GLU A 129 -0.19 -7.55 -16.88
C GLU A 129 1.02 -8.29 -16.29
N ILE A 130 1.90 -7.59 -15.57
CA ILE A 130 3.05 -8.19 -14.91
C ILE A 130 2.62 -9.16 -13.81
N ASN A 131 1.66 -8.77 -12.95
CA ASN A 131 1.15 -9.63 -11.88
C ASN A 131 0.50 -10.90 -12.43
N LYS A 132 -0.31 -10.76 -13.49
CA LYS A 132 -0.91 -11.90 -14.19
C LYS A 132 0.15 -12.85 -14.76
N ALA A 133 1.21 -12.31 -15.35
CA ALA A 133 2.30 -13.12 -15.87
C ALA A 133 3.07 -13.84 -14.77
N PHE A 134 3.24 -13.22 -13.60
CA PHE A 134 3.81 -13.88 -12.42
C PHE A 134 2.91 -15.03 -11.97
N ASP A 135 1.61 -14.80 -11.80
CA ASP A 135 0.68 -15.84 -11.35
C ASP A 135 0.74 -17.06 -12.28
N VAL A 136 0.60 -16.84 -13.59
CA VAL A 136 0.67 -17.92 -14.61
C VAL A 136 2.02 -18.64 -14.57
N SER A 137 3.14 -17.93 -14.40
CA SER A 137 4.47 -18.54 -14.40
C SER A 137 4.71 -19.38 -13.15
N TYR A 138 4.31 -18.88 -11.98
CA TYR A 138 4.45 -19.62 -10.71
C TYR A 138 3.55 -20.87 -10.69
N GLU A 139 2.32 -20.77 -11.20
CA GLU A 139 1.42 -21.92 -11.35
C GLU A 139 2.00 -22.98 -12.30
N ARG A 140 2.52 -22.58 -13.45
CA ARG A 140 3.14 -23.49 -14.43
C ARG A 140 4.34 -24.24 -13.86
N GLU A 141 5.17 -23.56 -13.08
CA GLU A 141 6.34 -24.16 -12.43
C GLU A 141 5.98 -24.89 -11.11
N GLN A 142 4.70 -24.91 -10.72
CA GLN A 142 4.20 -25.50 -9.46
C GLN A 142 4.93 -24.94 -8.22
N MET A 143 5.32 -23.68 -8.26
CA MET A 143 6.01 -22.99 -7.18
C MET A 143 5.07 -22.11 -6.38
N GLU A 144 5.27 -22.05 -5.06
CA GLU A 144 4.58 -21.06 -4.23
C GLU A 144 5.12 -19.65 -4.52
N LYS A 145 4.21 -18.70 -4.82
CA LYS A 145 4.54 -17.30 -5.00
C LYS A 145 4.86 -16.66 -3.62
N PRO A 146 6.09 -16.20 -3.37
CA PRO A 146 6.51 -15.71 -2.06
C PRO A 146 6.17 -14.24 -1.81
N PHE A 147 5.49 -13.57 -2.71
CA PHE A 147 5.09 -12.16 -2.61
C PHE A 147 3.60 -12.00 -2.90
N SER A 148 3.03 -10.87 -2.49
CA SER A 148 1.61 -10.58 -2.72
C SER A 148 1.35 -9.92 -4.08
N GLU A 149 2.12 -8.90 -4.41
CA GLU A 149 1.94 -8.12 -5.64
C GLU A 149 3.22 -7.42 -6.06
N ALA A 150 3.30 -7.09 -7.35
CA ALA A 150 4.29 -6.19 -7.91
C ALA A 150 3.60 -4.88 -8.35
N MET A 151 4.18 -3.77 -7.94
CA MET A 151 3.79 -2.42 -8.35
C MET A 151 4.84 -1.85 -9.30
N VAL A 152 4.44 -0.93 -10.16
CA VAL A 152 5.38 -0.20 -11.02
C VAL A 152 5.77 1.09 -10.31
N GLY A 153 7.03 1.22 -9.91
CA GLY A 153 7.57 2.42 -9.26
C GLY A 153 8.05 3.47 -10.27
N LYS A 154 8.45 3.03 -11.48
CA LYS A 154 8.89 3.89 -12.58
C LYS A 154 8.55 3.24 -13.91
N LEU A 155 8.12 4.04 -14.88
CA LEU A 155 7.88 3.62 -16.26
C LEU A 155 8.33 4.72 -17.21
N ILE A 156 9.20 4.37 -18.16
CA ILE A 156 9.67 5.26 -19.22
C ILE A 156 9.59 4.50 -20.54
N ILE A 157 9.08 5.16 -21.58
CA ILE A 157 9.08 4.67 -22.96
C ILE A 157 9.83 5.70 -23.81
N GLU A 158 10.84 5.24 -24.53
CA GLU A 158 11.68 6.03 -25.40
C GLU A 158 11.65 5.49 -26.83
#